data_61c97ebfba79cdaddc74a32134d3478a
#
_entry.id   61c97ebfba79cdaddc74a32134d3478a
#
_cell.length_a   1.000
_cell.length_b   1.000
_cell.length_c   1.000
_cell.angle_alpha   90.00
_cell.angle_beta   90.00
_cell.angle_gamma   90.00
#
_symmetry.space_group_name_H-M   'P 1'
#
loop_
_entity.id
_entity.type
_entity.pdbx_description
1 polymer ?
#
loop_
_entity_poly.entity_id
_entity_poly.type
_entity_poly.pdbx_seq_one_letter_code
_entity_poly.pdbx_strand_id
1 'polypeptide(L)'
;MKKYLVLCLALALTGCKVDLATTVDLADIQSEQHKATTADLNFEVAACNDYEDSRKESDSLIKIKSQIPTIFTNAEFVECYQKKFESFAHFRVPVDVGALSEKAVVAVPDADIFLTSKKEDGQLASIYLSEKLRKNLKQAQKSTPVDFDYSITITINRTEEPVEAVVAGLFVVDAKGKRAPVVMQKLHWQKAKTMTFSLSDVGKSQLFDKGVFELLLSDSRAKQRLGIQ
;
A
#
# COMPACT_ATOMS: atom_id res chain seq x y z
N MET A 1 -7.67 43.58 -36.70
CA MET A 1 -8.37 42.72 -35.73
C MET A 1 -7.52 41.51 -35.51
N LYS A 2 -6.70 41.48 -34.43
CA LYS A 2 -5.81 40.34 -34.07
C LYS A 2 -6.62 39.34 -33.25
N LYS A 3 -6.89 38.16 -33.82
CA LYS A 3 -7.50 37.04 -33.11
C LYS A 3 -6.43 36.46 -32.18
N TYR A 4 -6.57 36.65 -30.89
CA TYR A 4 -5.81 35.99 -29.86
C TYR A 4 -6.37 34.56 -29.75
N LEU A 5 -5.63 33.61 -30.31
CA LEU A 5 -5.85 32.20 -30.08
C LEU A 5 -5.33 31.88 -28.65
N VAL A 6 -6.23 31.93 -27.69
CA VAL A 6 -5.93 31.47 -26.31
C VAL A 6 -5.90 29.94 -26.39
N LEU A 7 -4.69 29.40 -26.55
CA LEU A 7 -4.40 27.99 -26.36
C LEU A 7 -4.51 27.72 -24.85
N CYS A 8 -5.69 27.31 -24.39
CA CYS A 8 -5.85 26.75 -23.06
C CYS A 8 -5.07 25.44 -23.01
N LEU A 9 -3.81 25.52 -22.60
CA LEU A 9 -3.01 24.36 -22.17
C LEU A 9 -3.67 23.89 -20.87
N ALA A 10 -4.61 22.96 -20.98
CA ALA A 10 -5.12 22.21 -19.85
C ALA A 10 -3.94 21.38 -19.32
N LEU A 11 -3.20 21.97 -18.39
CA LEU A 11 -2.31 21.21 -17.49
C LEU A 11 -3.23 20.27 -16.74
N ALA A 12 -3.33 19.04 -17.23
CA ALA A 12 -3.87 17.94 -16.45
C ALA A 12 -2.98 17.85 -15.20
N LEU A 13 -3.53 18.33 -14.08
CA LEU A 13 -2.97 18.13 -12.74
C LEU A 13 -3.16 16.64 -12.43
N THR A 14 -2.34 15.81 -13.05
CA THR A 14 -2.22 14.39 -12.65
C THR A 14 -1.50 14.40 -11.32
N GLY A 15 -2.17 13.98 -10.27
CA GLY A 15 -1.53 13.75 -8.98
C GLY A 15 -0.37 12.78 -9.15
N CYS A 16 0.71 12.95 -8.36
CA CYS A 16 1.81 11.99 -8.35
C CYS A 16 1.31 10.62 -7.90
N LYS A 17 1.48 9.59 -8.71
CA LYS A 17 1.12 8.22 -8.35
C LYS A 17 2.12 7.65 -7.35
N VAL A 18 1.59 7.00 -6.34
CA VAL A 18 2.36 6.30 -5.31
C VAL A 18 1.79 4.90 -5.16
N ASP A 19 2.49 3.91 -5.68
CA ASP A 19 2.07 2.50 -5.61
C ASP A 19 2.87 1.78 -4.54
N LEU A 20 2.18 1.22 -3.54
CA LEU A 20 2.74 0.33 -2.53
C LEU A 20 2.21 -1.08 -2.76
N ALA A 21 3.10 -2.04 -2.96
CA ALA A 21 2.72 -3.43 -3.19
C ALA A 21 3.58 -4.39 -2.36
N THR A 22 2.95 -5.42 -1.78
CA THR A 22 3.68 -6.49 -1.08
C THR A 22 2.99 -7.83 -1.26
N THR A 23 3.77 -8.90 -1.11
CA THR A 23 3.28 -10.29 -1.13
C THR A 23 3.70 -10.98 0.14
N VAL A 24 2.75 -11.65 0.80
CA VAL A 24 2.96 -12.33 2.09
C VAL A 24 2.19 -13.64 2.16
N ASP A 25 2.63 -14.54 3.03
CA ASP A 25 1.92 -15.76 3.32
C ASP A 25 0.94 -15.54 4.49
N LEU A 26 -0.29 -16.05 4.38
CA LEU A 26 -1.26 -15.97 5.46
C LEU A 26 -0.76 -16.64 6.75
N ALA A 27 0.00 -17.73 6.61
CA ALA A 27 0.63 -18.40 7.74
C ALA A 27 1.59 -17.48 8.50
N ASP A 28 2.36 -16.66 7.79
CA ASP A 28 3.30 -15.71 8.40
C ASP A 28 2.54 -14.57 9.12
N ILE A 29 1.46 -14.05 8.52
CA ILE A 29 0.58 -13.05 9.17
C ILE A 29 0.02 -13.59 10.50
N GLN A 30 -0.19 -14.91 10.59
CA GLN A 30 -0.81 -15.58 11.74
C GLN A 30 0.20 -16.19 12.72
N SER A 31 1.50 -16.06 12.46
CA SER A 31 2.60 -16.59 13.29
C SER A 31 2.94 -15.63 14.44
N GLU A 32 3.15 -16.15 15.64
CA GLU A 32 3.70 -15.37 16.76
C GLU A 32 5.17 -15.00 16.54
N GLN A 33 5.89 -15.79 15.75
CA GLN A 33 7.23 -15.45 15.31
C GLN A 33 7.14 -14.59 14.06
N HIS A 34 7.39 -13.31 14.20
CA HIS A 34 7.35 -12.37 13.09
C HIS A 34 8.46 -12.64 12.08
N LYS A 35 8.19 -12.26 10.85
CA LYS A 35 9.15 -12.27 9.74
C LYS A 35 9.31 -10.88 9.14
N ALA A 36 10.53 -10.57 8.74
CA ALA A 36 10.80 -9.41 7.92
C ALA A 36 10.49 -9.72 6.44
N THR A 37 9.77 -8.84 5.78
CA THR A 37 9.61 -8.83 4.33
C THR A 37 9.77 -7.40 3.81
N THR A 38 9.57 -7.19 2.52
CA THR A 38 9.62 -5.86 1.91
C THR A 38 8.35 -5.57 1.13
N ALA A 39 8.00 -4.30 1.05
CA ALA A 39 7.05 -3.79 0.08
C ALA A 39 7.79 -3.00 -0.99
N ASP A 40 7.33 -3.13 -2.24
CA ASP A 40 7.76 -2.30 -3.35
C ASP A 40 6.98 -0.99 -3.31
N LEU A 41 7.69 0.14 -3.20
CA LEU A 41 7.14 1.48 -3.24
C LEU A 41 7.59 2.14 -4.54
N ASN A 42 6.66 2.40 -5.44
CA ASN A 42 6.92 3.09 -6.70
C ASN A 42 6.35 4.50 -6.63
N PHE A 43 7.20 5.48 -6.81
CA PHE A 43 6.84 6.89 -6.78
C PHE A 43 7.01 7.50 -8.17
N GLU A 44 5.95 8.08 -8.73
CA GLU A 44 6.00 8.73 -10.04
C GLU A 44 6.91 9.97 -10.00
N VAL A 45 7.82 10.05 -10.94
CA VAL A 45 8.75 11.16 -11.14
C VAL A 45 8.63 11.69 -12.56
N ALA A 46 9.02 12.95 -12.79
CA ALA A 46 8.92 13.56 -14.12
C ALA A 46 9.81 12.83 -15.15
N ALA A 47 11.00 12.42 -14.74
CA ALA A 47 11.91 11.64 -15.57
C ALA A 47 12.94 10.91 -14.69
N CYS A 48 13.53 9.82 -15.19
CA CYS A 48 14.67 9.17 -14.53
C CYS A 48 15.97 9.92 -14.77
N ASN A 49 16.15 10.40 -16.00
CA ASN A 49 17.40 11.03 -16.43
C ASN A 49 17.19 12.51 -16.72
N ASP A 50 18.26 13.27 -16.64
CA ASP A 50 18.28 14.68 -17.00
C ASP A 50 18.03 14.86 -18.51
N TYR A 51 17.35 15.94 -18.87
CA TYR A 51 16.97 16.22 -20.26
C TYR A 51 18.17 16.58 -21.14
N GLU A 52 19.15 17.31 -20.59
CA GLU A 52 20.32 17.78 -21.35
C GLU A 52 21.44 16.73 -21.36
N ASP A 53 21.58 15.95 -20.27
CA ASP A 53 22.60 14.89 -20.16
C ASP A 53 21.98 13.60 -19.60
N SER A 54 21.57 12.70 -20.50
CA SER A 54 20.93 11.43 -20.14
C SER A 54 21.78 10.48 -19.28
N ARG A 55 23.04 10.80 -19.03
CA ARG A 55 23.91 10.05 -18.10
C ARG A 55 23.73 10.48 -16.65
N LYS A 56 23.07 11.61 -16.42
CA LYS A 56 22.78 12.15 -15.08
C LYS A 56 21.36 11.81 -14.68
N GLU A 57 21.15 11.70 -13.36
CA GLU A 57 19.81 11.61 -12.80
C GLU A 57 19.07 12.95 -12.93
N SER A 58 17.77 12.92 -13.15
CA SER A 58 16.95 14.12 -13.16
C SER A 58 16.82 14.75 -11.77
N ASP A 59 16.58 16.05 -11.71
CA ASP A 59 16.33 16.76 -10.45
C ASP A 59 15.15 16.17 -9.67
N SER A 60 14.10 15.70 -10.38
CA SER A 60 12.94 15.05 -9.76
C SER A 60 13.33 13.73 -9.08
N LEU A 61 14.19 12.93 -9.72
CA LEU A 61 14.67 11.68 -9.14
C LEU A 61 15.57 11.93 -7.93
N ILE A 62 16.54 12.85 -8.05
CA ILE A 62 17.44 13.23 -6.94
C ILE A 62 16.62 13.68 -5.73
N LYS A 63 15.61 14.52 -5.95
CA LYS A 63 14.73 15.01 -4.89
C LYS A 63 13.99 13.86 -4.20
N ILE A 64 13.38 12.95 -4.93
CA ILE A 64 12.64 11.82 -4.37
C ILE A 64 13.57 10.86 -3.62
N LYS A 65 14.75 10.56 -4.14
CA LYS A 65 15.77 9.75 -3.45
C LYS A 65 16.17 10.33 -2.09
N SER A 66 16.16 11.65 -1.95
CA SER A 66 16.45 12.30 -0.67
C SER A 66 15.24 12.36 0.27
N GLN A 67 14.02 12.44 -0.26
CA GLN A 67 12.79 12.62 0.53
C GLN A 67 12.20 11.32 1.06
N ILE A 68 12.15 10.26 0.24
CA ILE A 68 11.51 8.99 0.63
C ILE A 68 12.09 8.41 1.91
N PRO A 69 13.43 8.37 2.15
CA PRO A 69 13.99 7.87 3.40
C PRO A 69 13.64 8.70 4.64
N THR A 70 13.20 9.95 4.46
CA THR A 70 12.72 10.78 5.59
C THR A 70 11.27 10.47 5.97
N ILE A 71 10.50 9.86 5.06
CA ILE A 71 9.10 9.48 5.25
C ILE A 71 9.02 8.04 5.74
N PHE A 72 9.68 7.12 5.02
CA PHE A 72 9.70 5.69 5.32
C PHE A 72 11.04 5.29 5.93
N THR A 73 11.01 4.73 7.13
CA THR A 73 12.21 4.25 7.84
C THR A 73 12.86 3.12 7.04
N ASN A 74 14.16 3.21 6.83
CA ASN A 74 14.95 2.21 6.11
C ASN A 74 14.46 1.91 4.68
N ALA A 75 13.88 2.91 4.01
CA ALA A 75 13.58 2.81 2.59
C ALA A 75 14.87 2.78 1.77
N GLU A 76 15.02 1.80 0.91
CA GLU A 76 16.18 1.62 0.03
C GLU A 76 15.79 1.88 -1.43
N PHE A 77 16.51 2.79 -2.10
CA PHE A 77 16.33 3.02 -3.52
C PHE A 77 16.87 1.83 -4.32
N VAL A 78 16.07 1.32 -5.26
CA VAL A 78 16.43 0.19 -6.12
C VAL A 78 16.83 0.68 -7.50
N GLU A 79 15.90 1.34 -8.18
CA GLU A 79 16.09 1.79 -9.56
C GLU A 79 15.09 2.90 -9.92
N CYS A 80 15.34 3.57 -11.05
CA CYS A 80 14.31 4.34 -11.73
C CYS A 80 14.00 3.68 -13.08
N TYR A 81 12.73 3.46 -13.39
CA TYR A 81 12.31 2.80 -14.62
C TYR A 81 11.15 3.55 -15.30
N GLN A 82 10.99 3.29 -16.59
CA GLN A 82 9.88 3.80 -17.37
C GLN A 82 8.84 2.71 -17.65
N LYS A 83 7.56 3.05 -17.48
CA LYS A 83 6.44 2.21 -17.84
C LYS A 83 5.49 3.02 -18.72
N LYS A 84 5.43 2.67 -20.01
CA LYS A 84 4.72 3.47 -21.03
C LYS A 84 5.34 4.88 -21.11
N PHE A 85 4.60 5.91 -20.69
CA PHE A 85 5.03 7.31 -20.71
C PHE A 85 5.34 7.89 -19.33
N GLU A 86 5.28 7.05 -18.29
CA GLU A 86 5.45 7.45 -16.90
C GLU A 86 6.80 6.90 -16.39
N SER A 87 7.49 7.68 -15.58
CA SER A 87 8.73 7.28 -14.92
C SER A 87 8.48 7.05 -13.43
N PHE A 88 9.08 6.01 -12.86
CA PHE A 88 8.90 5.64 -11.47
C PHE A 88 10.26 5.43 -10.78
N ALA A 89 10.42 6.07 -9.62
CA ALA A 89 11.48 5.74 -8.68
C ALA A 89 10.99 4.59 -7.78
N HIS A 90 11.67 3.45 -7.84
CA HIS A 90 11.36 2.25 -7.09
C HIS A 90 12.20 2.17 -5.82
N PHE A 91 11.53 1.96 -4.69
CA PHE A 91 12.14 1.73 -3.39
C PHE A 91 11.62 0.43 -2.80
N ARG A 92 12.43 -0.19 -1.95
CA ARG A 92 12.00 -1.23 -1.02
C ARG A 92 11.85 -0.65 0.36
N VAL A 93 10.72 -0.94 1.01
CA VAL A 93 10.45 -0.53 2.39
C VAL A 93 10.23 -1.75 3.26
N PRO A 94 10.82 -1.82 4.47
CA PRO A 94 10.66 -2.96 5.36
C PRO A 94 9.22 -3.09 5.84
N VAL A 95 8.75 -4.34 5.93
CA VAL A 95 7.45 -4.72 6.47
C VAL A 95 7.65 -5.78 7.52
N ASP A 96 7.04 -5.62 8.67
CA ASP A 96 6.99 -6.64 9.71
C ASP A 96 5.70 -7.45 9.58
N VAL A 97 5.81 -8.79 9.63
CA VAL A 97 4.68 -9.69 9.37
C VAL A 97 4.55 -10.68 10.53
N GLY A 98 3.40 -10.69 11.21
CA GLY A 98 3.15 -11.63 12.30
C GLY A 98 1.90 -11.33 13.11
N ALA A 99 1.54 -12.22 14.02
CA ALA A 99 0.37 -12.07 14.87
C ALA A 99 0.60 -11.04 15.99
N LEU A 100 -0.39 -10.23 16.28
CA LEU A 100 -0.40 -9.36 17.45
C LEU A 100 -0.79 -10.20 18.68
N SER A 101 0.18 -10.60 19.49
CA SER A 101 0.00 -11.28 20.76
C SER A 101 1.03 -10.78 21.78
N GLU A 102 0.80 -11.06 23.07
CA GLU A 102 1.75 -10.71 24.14
C GLU A 102 3.10 -11.45 24.01
N LYS A 103 3.11 -12.56 23.26
CA LYS A 103 4.31 -13.39 23.01
C LYS A 103 4.99 -13.07 21.68
N ALA A 104 4.45 -12.15 20.91
CA ALA A 104 4.98 -11.82 19.59
C ALA A 104 6.41 -11.27 19.68
N VAL A 105 7.28 -11.80 18.83
CA VAL A 105 8.67 -11.34 18.68
C VAL A 105 8.76 -10.61 17.35
N VAL A 106 8.86 -9.29 17.40
CA VAL A 106 8.93 -8.41 16.23
C VAL A 106 10.24 -8.64 15.49
N ALA A 107 10.17 -8.86 14.17
CA ALA A 107 11.34 -9.07 13.33
C ALA A 107 11.97 -7.74 12.87
N VAL A 108 11.15 -6.68 12.72
CA VAL A 108 11.61 -5.34 12.32
C VAL A 108 11.11 -4.32 13.36
N PRO A 109 11.90 -4.05 14.40
CA PRO A 109 11.45 -3.21 15.54
C PRO A 109 10.98 -1.81 15.15
N ASP A 110 11.58 -1.21 14.11
CA ASP A 110 11.28 0.14 13.63
C ASP A 110 10.47 0.12 12.31
N ALA A 111 9.77 -0.98 12.02
CA ALA A 111 8.94 -1.04 10.83
C ALA A 111 7.87 0.06 10.84
N ASP A 112 7.67 0.66 9.69
CA ASP A 112 6.58 1.63 9.47
C ASP A 112 5.29 0.96 8.99
N ILE A 113 5.40 -0.26 8.44
CA ILE A 113 4.29 -1.03 7.88
C ILE A 113 4.29 -2.42 8.53
N PHE A 114 3.11 -2.83 8.98
CA PHE A 114 2.91 -4.14 9.59
C PHE A 114 1.76 -4.87 8.90
N LEU A 115 1.92 -6.15 8.64
CA LEU A 115 0.86 -7.05 8.23
C LEU A 115 0.62 -8.06 9.35
N THR A 116 -0.53 -7.95 9.99
CA THR A 116 -0.76 -8.64 11.26
C THR A 116 -2.11 -9.34 11.31
N SER A 117 -2.24 -10.29 12.23
CA SER A 117 -3.53 -10.85 12.67
C SER A 117 -3.72 -10.63 14.17
N LYS A 118 -4.98 -10.63 14.60
CA LYS A 118 -5.37 -10.70 16.00
C LYS A 118 -6.57 -11.65 16.11
N LYS A 119 -6.28 -12.95 16.21
CA LYS A 119 -7.29 -14.02 16.15
C LYS A 119 -8.37 -13.86 17.21
N GLU A 120 -7.98 -13.45 18.42
CA GLU A 120 -8.90 -13.22 19.55
C GLU A 120 -9.99 -12.19 19.22
N ASP A 121 -9.63 -11.17 18.44
CA ASP A 121 -10.54 -10.12 17.98
C ASP A 121 -11.20 -10.45 16.63
N GLY A 122 -10.93 -11.64 16.07
CA GLY A 122 -11.43 -12.05 14.75
C GLY A 122 -10.79 -11.32 13.57
N GLN A 123 -9.63 -10.66 13.75
CA GLN A 123 -8.85 -10.07 12.68
C GLN A 123 -7.92 -11.14 12.12
N LEU A 124 -8.25 -11.66 10.92
CA LEU A 124 -7.48 -12.72 10.28
C LEU A 124 -6.27 -12.17 9.52
N ALA A 125 -6.40 -10.99 8.92
CA ALA A 125 -5.31 -10.23 8.32
C ALA A 125 -5.64 -8.73 8.31
N SER A 126 -4.69 -7.90 8.68
CA SER A 126 -4.81 -6.44 8.73
C SER A 126 -3.49 -5.79 8.34
N ILE A 127 -3.57 -4.60 7.76
CA ILE A 127 -2.41 -3.72 7.56
C ILE A 127 -2.44 -2.61 8.60
N TYR A 128 -1.27 -2.32 9.20
CA TYR A 128 -1.06 -1.20 10.12
C TYR A 128 0.05 -0.30 9.62
N LEU A 129 -0.09 1.01 9.87
CA LEU A 129 0.94 2.01 9.67
C LEU A 129 1.37 2.57 11.03
N SER A 130 2.68 2.72 11.24
CA SER A 130 3.21 3.38 12.43
C SER A 130 2.66 4.81 12.56
N GLU A 131 2.57 5.30 13.79
CA GLU A 131 2.19 6.70 14.03
C GLU A 131 3.19 7.67 13.39
N LYS A 132 4.47 7.32 13.41
CA LYS A 132 5.55 8.05 12.77
C LYS A 132 5.30 8.20 11.27
N LEU A 133 5.07 7.08 10.56
CA LEU A 133 4.79 7.11 9.12
C LEU A 133 3.56 7.97 8.81
N ARG A 134 2.47 7.81 9.54
CA ARG A 134 1.25 8.60 9.34
C ARG A 134 1.47 10.10 9.53
N LYS A 135 2.28 10.50 10.51
CA LYS A 135 2.68 11.90 10.70
C LYS A 135 3.52 12.42 9.54
N ASN A 136 4.52 11.63 9.12
CA ASN A 136 5.40 11.98 8.01
C ASN A 136 4.62 12.14 6.69
N LEU A 137 3.70 11.21 6.38
CA LEU A 137 2.84 11.30 5.19
C LEU A 137 1.96 12.56 5.22
N LYS A 138 1.33 12.86 6.36
CA LYS A 138 0.52 14.09 6.51
C LYS A 138 1.36 15.35 6.34
N GLN A 139 2.59 15.35 6.81
CA GLN A 139 3.51 16.48 6.64
C GLN A 139 3.97 16.62 5.20
N ALA A 140 4.33 15.51 4.52
CA ALA A 140 4.72 15.50 3.12
C ALA A 140 3.59 16.05 2.24
N GLN A 141 2.36 15.62 2.47
CA GLN A 141 1.19 16.10 1.74
C GLN A 141 0.95 17.60 1.90
N LYS A 142 1.11 18.14 3.12
CA LYS A 142 0.98 19.60 3.38
C LYS A 142 2.07 20.42 2.72
N SER A 143 3.27 19.88 2.55
CA SER A 143 4.41 20.57 1.95
C SER A 143 4.46 20.46 0.43
N THR A 144 3.57 19.67 -0.17
CA THR A 144 3.52 19.43 -1.62
C THR A 144 2.22 20.02 -2.19
N PRO A 145 2.28 20.86 -3.23
CA PRO A 145 1.09 21.47 -3.84
C PRO A 145 0.27 20.48 -4.70
N VAL A 146 0.72 19.25 -4.82
CA VAL A 146 0.10 18.20 -5.66
C VAL A 146 -0.45 17.11 -4.75
N ASP A 147 -1.67 16.66 -5.04
CA ASP A 147 -2.26 15.52 -4.35
C ASP A 147 -1.59 14.21 -4.79
N PHE A 148 -1.34 13.32 -3.82
CA PHE A 148 -0.82 11.99 -4.11
C PHE A 148 -1.98 11.02 -4.37
N ASP A 149 -1.90 10.32 -5.50
CA ASP A 149 -2.80 9.20 -5.81
C ASP A 149 -2.16 7.90 -5.30
N TYR A 150 -2.60 7.48 -4.12
CA TYR A 150 -2.09 6.26 -3.50
C TYR A 150 -2.81 5.02 -4.02
N SER A 151 -2.03 4.02 -4.41
CA SER A 151 -2.48 2.65 -4.66
C SER A 151 -1.79 1.72 -3.66
N ILE A 152 -2.57 0.99 -2.86
CA ILE A 152 -2.04 0.04 -1.88
C ILE A 152 -2.59 -1.33 -2.23
N THR A 153 -1.69 -2.25 -2.56
CA THR A 153 -2.01 -3.59 -3.03
C THR A 153 -1.29 -4.63 -2.18
N ILE A 154 -2.04 -5.58 -1.65
CA ILE A 154 -1.52 -6.65 -0.80
C ILE A 154 -1.92 -7.99 -1.42
N THR A 155 -0.93 -8.79 -1.75
CA THR A 155 -1.10 -10.14 -2.26
C THR A 155 -0.85 -11.12 -1.12
N ILE A 156 -1.85 -11.95 -0.82
CA ILE A 156 -1.76 -12.96 0.25
C ILE A 156 -1.77 -14.34 -0.37
N ASN A 157 -0.76 -15.14 -0.03
CA ASN A 157 -0.73 -16.56 -0.35
C ASN A 157 -1.45 -17.35 0.75
N ARG A 158 -2.38 -18.20 0.35
CA ARG A 158 -3.11 -19.07 1.27
C ARG A 158 -2.28 -20.31 1.60
N THR A 159 -2.49 -20.85 2.80
CA THR A 159 -2.11 -22.22 3.15
C THR A 159 -2.93 -23.25 2.36
N GLU A 160 -2.70 -24.52 2.54
CA GLU A 160 -3.50 -25.56 1.87
C GLU A 160 -4.94 -25.62 2.38
N GLU A 161 -5.18 -25.18 3.62
CA GLU A 161 -6.51 -25.17 4.21
C GLU A 161 -7.39 -24.05 3.64
N PRO A 162 -8.69 -24.32 3.44
CA PRO A 162 -9.65 -23.29 3.06
C PRO A 162 -9.73 -22.16 4.08
N VAL A 163 -9.91 -20.92 3.61
CA VAL A 163 -10.07 -19.73 4.46
C VAL A 163 -11.49 -19.22 4.35
N GLU A 164 -12.18 -19.19 5.48
CA GLU A 164 -13.47 -18.55 5.63
C GLU A 164 -13.27 -17.16 6.22
N ALA A 165 -13.64 -16.13 5.48
CA ALA A 165 -13.45 -14.74 5.89
C ALA A 165 -14.57 -13.85 5.39
N VAL A 166 -14.62 -12.63 5.92
CA VAL A 166 -15.37 -11.52 5.35
C VAL A 166 -14.39 -10.47 4.88
N VAL A 167 -14.60 -9.94 3.69
CA VAL A 167 -13.85 -8.82 3.11
C VAL A 167 -14.78 -7.64 2.92
N ALA A 168 -14.30 -6.42 3.18
CA ALA A 168 -15.11 -5.22 3.07
C ALA A 168 -14.29 -3.98 2.71
N GLY A 169 -14.86 -3.10 1.86
CA GLY A 169 -14.27 -1.79 1.56
C GLY A 169 -12.97 -1.85 0.76
N LEU A 170 -12.81 -2.87 -0.09
CA LEU A 170 -11.62 -3.08 -0.91
C LEU A 170 -11.97 -3.56 -2.31
N PHE A 171 -10.97 -3.73 -3.16
CA PHE A 171 -11.10 -4.40 -4.45
C PHE A 171 -10.36 -5.74 -4.39
N VAL A 172 -10.97 -6.78 -4.94
CA VAL A 172 -10.25 -8.02 -5.30
C VAL A 172 -9.71 -7.85 -6.72
N VAL A 173 -8.43 -8.15 -6.89
CA VAL A 173 -7.72 -7.99 -8.17
C VAL A 173 -7.50 -9.37 -8.78
N ASP A 174 -7.95 -9.56 -10.02
CA ASP A 174 -7.73 -10.82 -10.75
C ASP A 174 -6.31 -10.89 -11.36
N ALA A 175 -5.96 -12.05 -11.91
CA ALA A 175 -4.65 -12.27 -12.54
C ALA A 175 -4.36 -11.38 -13.76
N LYS A 176 -5.39 -10.72 -14.32
CA LYS A 176 -5.26 -9.75 -15.42
C LYS A 176 -5.18 -8.31 -14.93
N GLY A 177 -5.16 -8.10 -13.61
CA GLY A 177 -5.14 -6.78 -12.97
C GLY A 177 -6.50 -6.07 -12.95
N LYS A 178 -7.60 -6.76 -13.30
CA LYS A 178 -8.94 -6.18 -13.22
C LYS A 178 -9.41 -6.15 -11.77
N ARG A 179 -9.87 -4.99 -11.32
CA ARG A 179 -10.35 -4.74 -9.96
C ARG A 179 -11.87 -4.94 -9.88
N ALA A 180 -12.31 -5.81 -8.99
CA ALA A 180 -13.73 -6.01 -8.66
C ALA A 180 -14.00 -5.38 -7.28
N PRO A 181 -14.90 -4.37 -7.17
CA PRO A 181 -15.18 -3.73 -5.90
C PRO A 181 -15.96 -4.67 -4.98
N VAL A 182 -15.57 -4.70 -3.71
CA VAL A 182 -16.23 -5.46 -2.66
C VAL A 182 -16.65 -4.52 -1.55
N VAL A 183 -17.95 -4.25 -1.43
CA VAL A 183 -18.51 -3.46 -0.34
C VAL A 183 -18.45 -4.27 0.96
N MET A 184 -19.00 -5.48 0.95
CA MET A 184 -18.89 -6.49 1.98
C MET A 184 -19.30 -7.84 1.39
N GLN A 185 -18.50 -8.87 1.59
CA GLN A 185 -18.76 -10.20 1.06
C GLN A 185 -18.13 -11.28 1.93
N LYS A 186 -18.85 -12.39 2.12
CA LYS A 186 -18.26 -13.63 2.62
C LYS A 186 -17.39 -14.24 1.54
N LEU A 187 -16.19 -14.61 1.94
CA LEU A 187 -15.17 -15.19 1.11
C LEU A 187 -14.95 -16.65 1.51
N HIS A 188 -15.23 -17.58 0.58
CA HIS A 188 -14.85 -18.98 0.65
C HIS A 188 -13.60 -19.20 -0.20
N TRP A 189 -12.44 -18.99 0.38
CA TRP A 189 -11.19 -19.05 -0.35
C TRP A 189 -10.61 -20.47 -0.35
N GLN A 190 -10.96 -21.26 -1.36
CA GLN A 190 -10.62 -22.67 -1.45
C GLN A 190 -9.73 -23.02 -2.64
N LYS A 191 -9.96 -22.40 -3.81
CA LYS A 191 -9.37 -22.80 -5.10
C LYS A 191 -8.08 -22.06 -5.43
N ALA A 192 -8.08 -20.74 -5.36
CA ALA A 192 -6.91 -19.95 -5.68
C ALA A 192 -5.85 -20.06 -4.59
N LYS A 193 -4.57 -20.25 -4.97
CA LYS A 193 -3.45 -20.22 -4.01
C LYS A 193 -3.19 -18.81 -3.51
N THR A 194 -3.42 -17.83 -4.34
CA THR A 194 -3.10 -16.42 -4.10
C THR A 194 -4.31 -15.55 -4.33
N MET A 195 -4.49 -14.53 -3.51
CA MET A 195 -5.51 -13.50 -3.69
C MET A 195 -4.89 -12.13 -3.49
N THR A 196 -5.23 -11.20 -4.38
CA THR A 196 -4.71 -9.84 -4.35
C THR A 196 -5.83 -8.87 -3.99
N PHE A 197 -5.56 -8.04 -2.98
CA PHE A 197 -6.46 -7.02 -2.47
C PHE A 197 -5.88 -5.64 -2.76
N SER A 198 -6.71 -4.71 -3.25
CA SER A 198 -6.34 -3.30 -3.37
C SER A 198 -7.30 -2.47 -2.53
N LEU A 199 -6.77 -1.55 -1.72
CA LEU A 199 -7.59 -0.72 -0.86
C LEU A 199 -8.43 0.25 -1.70
N SER A 200 -9.71 0.40 -1.35
CA SER A 200 -10.56 1.47 -1.87
C SER A 200 -10.16 2.82 -1.27
N ASP A 201 -10.69 3.93 -1.79
CA ASP A 201 -10.43 5.27 -1.24
C ASP A 201 -10.88 5.36 0.22
N VAL A 202 -12.01 4.73 0.58
CA VAL A 202 -12.47 4.63 1.96
C VAL A 202 -11.48 3.82 2.81
N GLY A 203 -10.98 2.71 2.28
CA GLY A 203 -9.97 1.87 2.96
C GLY A 203 -8.65 2.62 3.18
N LYS A 204 -8.18 3.36 2.18
CA LYS A 204 -6.99 4.21 2.28
C LYS A 204 -7.17 5.31 3.32
N SER A 205 -8.31 6.02 3.29
CA SER A 205 -8.64 7.05 4.30
C SER A 205 -8.65 6.45 5.71
N GLN A 206 -9.29 5.30 5.91
CA GLN A 206 -9.27 4.62 7.20
C GLN A 206 -7.85 4.26 7.65
N LEU A 207 -7.02 3.72 6.75
CA LEU A 207 -5.64 3.34 7.05
C LEU A 207 -4.80 4.57 7.45
N PHE A 208 -4.88 5.67 6.70
CA PHE A 208 -4.12 6.89 7.00
C PHE A 208 -4.60 7.62 8.25
N ASP A 209 -5.90 7.61 8.53
CA ASP A 209 -6.46 8.32 9.69
C ASP A 209 -6.36 7.50 10.98
N LYS A 210 -6.74 6.22 10.94
CA LYS A 210 -6.76 5.33 12.10
C LYS A 210 -5.49 4.50 12.27
N GLY A 211 -4.67 4.38 11.22
CA GLY A 211 -3.45 3.57 11.22
C GLY A 211 -3.69 2.08 10.98
N VAL A 212 -4.93 1.65 10.75
CA VAL A 212 -5.28 0.24 10.55
C VAL A 212 -6.38 0.08 9.50
N PHE A 213 -6.23 -0.95 8.67
CA PHE A 213 -7.28 -1.44 7.80
C PHE A 213 -7.32 -2.97 7.86
N GLU A 214 -8.52 -3.54 8.12
CA GLU A 214 -8.74 -4.97 8.24
C GLU A 214 -9.05 -5.56 6.85
N LEU A 215 -8.17 -6.44 6.35
CA LEU A 215 -8.27 -7.07 5.03
C LEU A 215 -9.17 -8.30 5.04
N LEU A 216 -8.97 -9.17 6.05
CA LEU A 216 -9.72 -10.40 6.24
C LEU A 216 -10.26 -10.44 7.67
N LEU A 217 -11.57 -10.63 7.81
CA LEU A 217 -12.27 -10.66 9.08
C LEU A 217 -12.95 -12.02 9.30
N SER A 218 -13.08 -12.46 10.53
CA SER A 218 -14.02 -13.52 10.87
C SER A 218 -15.48 -13.04 10.74
N ASP A 219 -16.44 -13.98 10.63
CA ASP A 219 -17.86 -13.64 10.54
C ASP A 219 -18.34 -12.89 11.81
N SER A 220 -17.86 -13.30 12.98
CA SER A 220 -18.18 -12.63 14.26
C SER A 220 -17.68 -11.19 14.31
N ARG A 221 -16.44 -10.95 13.85
CA ARG A 221 -15.86 -9.60 13.78
C ARG A 221 -16.60 -8.69 12.81
N ALA A 222 -16.99 -9.24 11.65
CA ALA A 222 -17.75 -8.48 10.66
C ALA A 222 -19.12 -8.06 11.20
N LYS A 223 -19.84 -8.97 11.90
CA LYS A 223 -21.10 -8.65 12.56
C LYS A 223 -20.94 -7.56 13.62
N GLN A 224 -19.93 -7.69 14.48
CA GLN A 224 -19.63 -6.68 15.51
C GLN A 224 -19.42 -5.28 14.90
N ARG A 225 -18.69 -5.18 13.78
CA ARG A 225 -18.48 -3.89 13.08
C ARG A 225 -19.76 -3.27 12.54
N LEU A 226 -20.72 -4.11 12.14
CA LEU A 226 -22.03 -3.67 11.63
C LEU A 226 -23.04 -3.37 12.75
N GLY A 227 -22.72 -3.65 14.01
CA GLY A 227 -23.68 -3.57 15.11
C GLY A 227 -24.81 -4.61 14.99
N ILE A 228 -24.55 -5.74 14.30
CA ILE A 228 -25.51 -6.85 14.14
C ILE A 228 -25.19 -7.89 15.22
N GLN A 229 -26.16 -8.20 16.05
CA GLN A 229 -26.10 -9.28 17.05
C GLN A 229 -26.40 -10.65 16.43
#